data_425a2981246db58bbf849b9f8a13d462
#
_entry.id   425a2981246db58bbf849b9f8a13d462
#
_cell.length_a   1.000
_cell.length_b   1.000
_cell.length_c   1.000
_cell.angle_alpha   90.00
_cell.angle_beta   90.00
_cell.angle_gamma   90.00
#
_symmetry.space_group_name_H-M   'P 1'
#
loop_
_entity.id
_entity.type
_entity.pdbx_description
1 polymer ?
#
loop_
_entity_poly.entity_id
_entity_poly.type
_entity_poly.pdbx_seq_one_letter_code
_entity_poly.pdbx_strand_id
1 'polypeptide(L)'
;MEKYRKYINLIYLVIFITMVVVAYTTSKYRPESVSVLFTDFSWLGNWPKWLDFPLMPFLNKWFDVLIVKYGIMFEGINFFLLGIYSKMKNFLVDLPWPILMIAVILLAYVASGKNTGTTIMVAFCVFFLGFLSPRYWDKCIMTTTIVVIGMLLCLVIGIPIGIMMARNKKVRNALLPVLDLMQTIPSFCYLIPGILLFGLGAVPAIFAIFVMRCPHL
;
A
#
# COMPACT_ATOMS: atom_id res chain seq x y z
N MET A 1 36.00 16.15 -0.82
CA MET A 1 34.89 15.19 -0.56
C MET A 1 34.08 14.89 -1.82
N GLU A 2 33.91 15.82 -2.74
CA GLU A 2 33.13 15.65 -3.98
C GLU A 2 33.71 14.61 -4.97
N LYS A 3 35.04 14.52 -5.06
CA LYS A 3 35.76 13.56 -5.91
C LYS A 3 35.51 12.09 -5.51
N TYR A 4 35.40 11.80 -4.21
CA TYR A 4 35.10 10.46 -3.70
C TYR A 4 33.64 10.05 -3.95
N ARG A 5 32.72 11.00 -3.90
CA ARG A 5 31.30 10.76 -4.14
C ARG A 5 31.02 10.30 -5.58
N LYS A 6 31.79 10.82 -6.54
CA LYS A 6 31.71 10.42 -7.97
C LYS A 6 32.19 8.98 -8.17
N TYR A 7 33.25 8.55 -7.49
CA TYR A 7 33.75 7.18 -7.54
C TYR A 7 32.80 6.19 -6.84
N ILE A 8 32.19 6.58 -5.74
CA ILE A 8 31.19 5.75 -5.04
C ILE A 8 29.97 5.51 -5.93
N ASN A 9 29.46 6.54 -6.58
CA ASN A 9 28.34 6.39 -7.50
C ASN A 9 28.70 5.53 -8.74
N LEU A 10 29.93 5.62 -9.24
CA LEU A 10 30.44 4.76 -10.30
C LEU A 10 30.51 3.29 -9.86
N ILE A 11 30.98 3.02 -8.65
CA ILE A 11 31.03 1.67 -8.08
C ILE A 11 29.61 1.09 -7.94
N TYR A 12 28.65 1.85 -7.43
CA TYR A 12 27.23 1.40 -7.35
C TYR A 12 26.64 1.13 -8.74
N LEU A 13 26.96 1.96 -9.73
CA LEU A 13 26.50 1.75 -11.10
C LEU A 13 27.09 0.47 -11.69
N VAL A 14 28.39 0.20 -11.47
CA VAL A 14 29.06 -1.02 -11.94
C VAL A 14 28.48 -2.26 -11.25
N ILE A 15 28.26 -2.20 -9.92
CA ILE A 15 27.63 -3.31 -9.17
C ILE A 15 26.20 -3.56 -9.67
N PHE A 16 25.44 -2.51 -9.94
CA PHE A 16 24.07 -2.63 -10.46
C PHE A 16 24.08 -3.26 -11.86
N ILE A 17 24.96 -2.81 -12.77
CA ILE A 17 25.08 -3.35 -14.13
C ILE A 17 25.52 -4.83 -14.07
N THR A 18 26.50 -5.17 -13.22
CA THR A 18 26.93 -6.58 -13.06
C THR A 18 25.81 -7.44 -12.51
N MET A 19 25.02 -6.96 -11.54
CA MET A 19 23.86 -7.67 -11.00
C MET A 19 22.80 -7.92 -12.09
N VAL A 20 22.51 -6.92 -12.92
CA VAL A 20 21.55 -7.04 -14.04
C VAL A 20 22.06 -8.00 -15.11
N VAL A 21 23.35 -7.93 -15.46
CA VAL A 21 23.97 -8.85 -16.45
C VAL A 21 23.97 -10.28 -15.93
N VAL A 22 24.30 -10.50 -14.65
CA VAL A 22 24.26 -11.84 -14.02
C VAL A 22 22.82 -12.35 -13.96
N ALA A 23 21.84 -11.52 -13.60
CA ALA A 23 20.43 -11.90 -13.61
C ALA A 23 19.92 -12.25 -15.02
N TYR A 24 20.33 -11.48 -16.04
CA TYR A 24 19.96 -11.74 -17.43
C TYR A 24 20.61 -13.03 -17.98
N THR A 25 21.90 -13.25 -17.70
CA THR A 25 22.62 -14.46 -18.13
C THR A 25 22.09 -15.70 -17.41
N THR A 26 21.80 -15.63 -16.11
CA THR A 26 21.19 -16.75 -15.37
C THR A 26 19.75 -17.02 -15.79
N SER A 27 19.00 -16.01 -16.24
CA SER A 27 17.64 -16.18 -16.79
C SER A 27 17.67 -16.88 -18.16
N LYS A 28 18.66 -16.56 -19.01
CA LYS A 28 18.77 -17.11 -20.37
C LYS A 28 19.44 -18.47 -20.41
N TYR A 29 20.38 -18.73 -19.51
CA TYR A 29 21.00 -20.03 -19.29
C TYR A 29 20.48 -20.57 -17.95
N ARG A 30 19.36 -21.30 -18.01
CA ARG A 30 18.93 -22.17 -16.92
C ARG A 30 19.46 -23.58 -17.26
N PRO A 31 20.73 -23.90 -16.98
CA PRO A 31 21.19 -25.26 -17.12
C PRO A 31 20.49 -26.06 -16.01
N GLU A 32 20.04 -27.27 -16.37
CA GLU A 32 19.54 -28.26 -15.39
C GLU A 32 20.57 -28.51 -14.27
N SER A 33 21.82 -28.15 -14.49
CA SER A 33 22.92 -28.23 -13.52
C SER A 33 22.84 -27.28 -12.31
N VAL A 34 22.03 -26.21 -12.35
CA VAL A 34 21.85 -25.35 -11.17
C VAL A 34 21.00 -26.04 -10.09
N SER A 35 20.14 -26.97 -10.52
CA SER A 35 19.39 -27.81 -9.58
C SER A 35 20.31 -28.75 -8.79
N VAL A 36 21.43 -29.19 -9.38
CA VAL A 36 22.39 -30.10 -8.76
C VAL A 36 23.20 -29.43 -7.67
N LEU A 37 23.54 -28.13 -7.80
CA LEU A 37 24.26 -27.37 -6.79
C LEU A 37 23.46 -27.14 -5.51
N PHE A 38 22.11 -27.17 -5.61
CA PHE A 38 21.23 -27.00 -4.45
C PHE A 38 20.70 -28.30 -3.87
N THR A 39 20.97 -29.48 -4.52
CA THR A 39 20.56 -30.79 -3.99
C THR A 39 21.34 -31.17 -2.74
N ASP A 40 22.58 -30.71 -2.59
CA ASP A 40 23.39 -30.94 -1.36
C ASP A 40 22.92 -30.12 -0.16
N PHE A 41 22.05 -29.12 -0.38
CA PHE A 41 21.42 -28.32 0.67
C PHE A 41 19.95 -28.73 0.92
N SER A 42 19.59 -29.98 0.62
CA SER A 42 18.25 -30.51 0.84
C SER A 42 17.79 -30.37 2.31
N TRP A 43 18.71 -30.33 3.26
CA TRP A 43 18.43 -30.08 4.68
C TRP A 43 17.92 -28.64 4.94
N LEU A 44 18.28 -27.65 4.09
CA LEU A 44 17.77 -26.26 4.16
C LEU A 44 16.36 -26.18 3.56
N GLY A 45 15.99 -27.08 2.63
CA GLY A 45 14.65 -27.17 2.06
C GLY A 45 13.67 -27.90 2.98
N ASN A 46 14.18 -28.75 3.89
CA ASN A 46 13.38 -29.47 4.86
C ASN A 46 13.36 -28.69 6.18
N TRP A 47 12.36 -27.85 6.35
CA TRP A 47 12.11 -27.17 7.62
C TRP A 47 12.06 -28.17 8.78
N PRO A 48 12.82 -27.97 9.87
CA PRO A 48 12.81 -28.90 11.00
C PRO A 48 11.40 -29.02 11.58
N LYS A 49 10.84 -30.21 11.63
CA LYS A 49 9.47 -30.48 12.10
C LYS A 49 9.19 -29.97 13.53
N TRP A 50 10.22 -29.83 14.35
CA TRP A 50 10.09 -29.26 15.71
C TRP A 50 9.91 -27.74 15.73
N LEU A 51 10.26 -27.06 14.61
CA LEU A 51 10.01 -25.63 14.39
C LEU A 51 8.69 -25.38 13.62
N ASP A 52 8.01 -26.44 13.22
CA ASP A 52 6.72 -26.37 12.53
C ASP A 52 5.62 -26.04 13.54
N PHE A 53 5.58 -24.78 13.94
CA PHE A 53 4.52 -24.29 14.81
C PHE A 53 3.23 -24.17 13.97
N PRO A 54 2.13 -24.87 14.33
CA PRO A 54 0.88 -24.84 13.57
C PRO A 54 0.17 -23.48 13.73
N LEU A 55 0.82 -22.41 13.29
CA LEU A 55 0.31 -21.04 13.39
C LEU A 55 -0.88 -20.86 12.44
N MET A 56 -0.80 -21.44 11.23
CA MET A 56 -1.83 -21.32 10.20
C MET A 56 -3.19 -21.88 10.63
N PRO A 57 -3.30 -23.12 11.12
CA PRO A 57 -4.58 -23.64 11.61
C PRO A 57 -5.15 -22.83 12.77
N PHE A 58 -4.29 -22.32 13.66
CA PHE A 58 -4.71 -21.49 14.78
C PHE A 58 -5.26 -20.14 14.29
N LEU A 59 -4.56 -19.47 13.39
CA LEU A 59 -5.01 -18.21 12.80
C LEU A 59 -6.31 -18.39 12.02
N ASN A 60 -6.39 -19.41 11.18
CA ASN A 60 -7.61 -19.69 10.41
C ASN A 60 -8.80 -19.91 11.34
N LYS A 61 -8.66 -20.74 12.37
CA LYS A 61 -9.73 -20.98 13.35
C LYS A 61 -10.15 -19.69 14.06
N TRP A 62 -9.21 -18.82 14.38
CA TRP A 62 -9.49 -17.53 15.00
C TRP A 62 -10.26 -16.60 14.05
N PHE A 63 -9.85 -16.53 12.77
CA PHE A 63 -10.56 -15.79 11.74
C PHE A 63 -11.96 -16.34 11.49
N ASP A 64 -12.12 -17.66 11.41
CA ASP A 64 -13.42 -18.31 11.23
C ASP A 64 -14.39 -17.94 12.38
N VAL A 65 -13.93 -17.98 13.62
CA VAL A 65 -14.72 -17.54 14.78
C VAL A 65 -15.10 -16.06 14.68
N LEU A 66 -14.19 -15.20 14.24
CA LEU A 66 -14.47 -13.78 14.05
C LEU A 66 -15.50 -13.56 12.95
N ILE A 67 -15.37 -14.23 11.82
CA ILE A 67 -16.29 -14.11 10.68
C ILE A 67 -17.68 -14.61 11.07
N VAL A 68 -17.77 -15.77 11.71
CA VAL A 68 -19.06 -16.33 12.14
C VAL A 68 -19.75 -15.43 13.17
N LYS A 69 -19.00 -14.90 14.13
CA LYS A 69 -19.57 -14.09 15.22
C LYS A 69 -19.92 -12.66 14.81
N TYR A 70 -19.09 -12.04 13.99
CA TYR A 70 -19.20 -10.62 13.63
C TYR A 70 -19.43 -10.37 12.13
N GLY A 71 -19.70 -11.43 11.33
CA GLY A 71 -19.88 -11.33 9.88
C GLY A 71 -20.90 -10.28 9.47
N ILE A 72 -22.07 -10.27 10.11
CA ILE A 72 -23.13 -9.28 9.83
C ILE A 72 -22.63 -7.84 10.04
N MET A 73 -21.80 -7.61 11.05
CA MET A 73 -21.20 -6.29 11.30
C MET A 73 -20.20 -5.91 10.21
N PHE A 74 -19.35 -6.85 9.81
CA PHE A 74 -18.38 -6.62 8.72
C PHE A 74 -19.06 -6.41 7.37
N GLU A 75 -20.13 -7.15 7.09
CA GLU A 75 -20.96 -6.95 5.90
C GLU A 75 -21.62 -5.57 5.90
N GLY A 76 -22.15 -5.13 7.03
CA GLY A 76 -22.72 -3.79 7.19
C GLY A 76 -21.69 -2.68 6.94
N ILE A 77 -20.49 -2.81 7.48
CA ILE A 77 -19.37 -1.88 7.24
C ILE A 77 -18.96 -1.92 5.76
N ASN A 78 -18.87 -3.11 5.17
CA ASN A 78 -18.54 -3.30 3.76
C ASN A 78 -19.56 -2.60 2.86
N PHE A 79 -20.85 -2.82 3.09
CA PHE A 79 -21.93 -2.20 2.34
C PHE A 79 -21.89 -0.67 2.44
N PHE A 80 -21.68 -0.15 3.64
CA PHE A 80 -21.60 1.30 3.89
C PHE A 80 -20.39 1.92 3.15
N LEU A 81 -19.20 1.34 3.29
CA LEU A 81 -17.99 1.82 2.63
C LEU A 81 -18.07 1.69 1.11
N LEU A 82 -18.62 0.58 0.62
CA LEU A 82 -18.84 0.36 -0.81
C LEU A 82 -19.83 1.38 -1.40
N GLY A 83 -20.87 1.72 -0.63
CA GLY A 83 -21.82 2.76 -1.00
C GLY A 83 -21.17 4.14 -1.15
N ILE A 84 -20.33 4.54 -0.19
CA ILE A 84 -19.56 5.80 -0.28
C ILE A 84 -18.59 5.76 -1.47
N TYR A 85 -17.85 4.65 -1.60
CA TYR A 85 -16.92 4.46 -2.71
C TYR A 85 -17.60 4.57 -4.08
N SER A 86 -18.73 3.88 -4.27
CA SER A 86 -19.45 3.88 -5.54
C SER A 86 -19.98 5.26 -5.90
N LYS A 87 -20.56 5.98 -4.94
CA LYS A 87 -21.06 7.36 -5.16
C LYS A 87 -19.92 8.30 -5.53
N MET A 88 -18.80 8.24 -4.80
CA MET A 88 -17.67 9.12 -5.05
C MET A 88 -16.97 8.78 -6.37
N LYS A 89 -16.81 7.48 -6.67
CA LYS A 89 -16.25 7.02 -7.94
C LYS A 89 -17.12 7.50 -9.11
N ASN A 90 -18.43 7.28 -9.04
CA ASN A 90 -19.34 7.68 -10.12
C ASN A 90 -19.32 9.20 -10.30
N PHE A 91 -19.33 9.97 -9.23
CA PHE A 91 -19.19 11.42 -9.30
C PHE A 91 -17.90 11.85 -10.03
N LEU A 92 -16.76 11.20 -9.77
CA LEU A 92 -15.50 11.52 -10.44
C LEU A 92 -15.46 11.04 -11.89
N VAL A 93 -16.11 9.92 -12.22
CA VAL A 93 -16.22 9.39 -13.60
C VAL A 93 -17.13 10.25 -14.45
N ASP A 94 -18.24 10.77 -13.88
CA ASP A 94 -19.20 11.62 -14.57
C ASP A 94 -18.63 13.03 -14.86
N LEU A 95 -17.56 13.43 -14.14
CA LEU A 95 -16.89 14.70 -14.42
C LEU A 95 -16.07 14.62 -15.73
N PRO A 96 -16.19 15.60 -16.62
CA PRO A 96 -15.34 15.68 -17.81
C PRO A 96 -13.86 15.65 -17.45
N TRP A 97 -13.07 14.83 -18.13
CA TRP A 97 -11.63 14.68 -17.87
C TRP A 97 -10.84 16.00 -17.81
N PRO A 98 -11.14 17.05 -18.61
CA PRO A 98 -10.40 18.32 -18.50
C PRO A 98 -10.63 19.02 -17.18
N ILE A 99 -11.83 18.90 -16.59
CA ILE A 99 -12.15 19.51 -15.28
C ILE A 99 -11.33 18.83 -14.18
N LEU A 100 -11.22 17.50 -14.21
CA LEU A 100 -10.40 16.75 -13.27
C LEU A 100 -8.93 17.11 -13.41
N MET A 101 -8.40 17.23 -14.64
CA MET A 101 -7.03 17.67 -14.88
C MET A 101 -6.77 19.05 -14.28
N ILE A 102 -7.64 20.02 -14.56
CA ILE A 102 -7.51 21.39 -14.03
C ILE A 102 -7.55 21.36 -12.50
N ALA A 103 -8.46 20.59 -11.90
CA ALA A 103 -8.55 20.46 -10.45
C ALA A 103 -7.26 19.90 -9.83
N VAL A 104 -6.68 18.85 -10.42
CA VAL A 104 -5.42 18.26 -9.94
C VAL A 104 -4.26 19.25 -10.09
N ILE A 105 -4.17 19.97 -11.21
CA ILE A 105 -3.13 20.98 -11.45
C ILE A 105 -3.26 22.14 -10.46
N LEU A 106 -4.48 22.61 -10.19
CA LEU A 106 -4.71 23.67 -9.19
C LEU A 106 -4.37 23.21 -7.77
N LEU A 107 -4.75 21.99 -7.40
CA LEU A 107 -4.37 21.40 -6.12
C LEU A 107 -2.85 21.28 -5.99
N ALA A 108 -2.15 20.83 -7.03
CA ALA A 108 -0.70 20.77 -7.05
C ALA A 108 -0.05 22.16 -6.92
N TYR A 109 -0.60 23.16 -7.58
CA TYR A 109 -0.12 24.54 -7.48
C TYR A 109 -0.24 25.11 -6.07
N VAL A 110 -1.38 24.90 -5.42
CA VAL A 110 -1.60 25.34 -4.04
C VAL A 110 -0.73 24.54 -3.07
N ALA A 111 -0.70 23.21 -3.21
CA ALA A 111 0.05 22.32 -2.32
C ALA A 111 1.58 22.52 -2.41
N SER A 112 2.09 22.91 -3.60
CA SER A 112 3.52 23.20 -3.82
C SER A 112 3.96 24.60 -3.36
N GLY A 113 3.09 25.35 -2.68
CA GLY A 113 3.40 26.71 -2.26
C GLY A 113 3.59 27.66 -3.45
N LYS A 114 2.81 27.48 -4.52
CA LYS A 114 2.86 28.27 -5.78
C LYS A 114 4.15 28.07 -6.59
N ASN A 115 4.82 26.93 -6.41
CA ASN A 115 6.00 26.59 -7.20
C ASN A 115 5.56 26.13 -8.60
N THR A 116 5.84 26.97 -9.61
CA THR A 116 5.47 26.71 -11.01
C THR A 116 6.18 25.48 -11.60
N GLY A 117 7.43 25.22 -11.21
CA GLY A 117 8.18 24.06 -11.72
C GLY A 117 7.54 22.72 -11.33
N THR A 118 7.17 22.57 -10.05
CA THR A 118 6.47 21.37 -9.57
C THR A 118 5.10 21.23 -10.23
N THR A 119 4.38 22.33 -10.41
CA THR A 119 3.07 22.35 -11.06
C THR A 119 3.14 21.90 -12.52
N ILE A 120 4.12 22.38 -13.28
CA ILE A 120 4.34 21.98 -14.68
C ILE A 120 4.67 20.49 -14.75
N MET A 121 5.50 19.98 -13.85
CA MET A 121 5.82 18.55 -13.80
C MET A 121 4.58 17.70 -13.55
N VAL A 122 3.74 18.07 -12.58
CA VAL A 122 2.48 17.37 -12.30
C VAL A 122 1.52 17.47 -13.49
N ALA A 123 1.39 18.65 -14.10
CA ALA A 123 0.55 18.85 -15.29
C ALA A 123 0.99 17.94 -16.44
N PHE A 124 2.28 17.83 -16.68
CA PHE A 124 2.85 16.94 -17.70
C PHE A 124 2.54 15.47 -17.39
N CYS A 125 2.73 15.02 -16.14
CA CYS A 125 2.45 13.65 -15.74
C CYS A 125 0.96 13.29 -15.91
N VAL A 126 0.06 14.17 -15.50
CA VAL A 126 -1.40 13.96 -15.60
C VAL A 126 -1.85 13.95 -17.06
N PHE A 127 -1.33 14.88 -17.88
CA PHE A 127 -1.59 14.91 -19.32
C PHE A 127 -1.10 13.63 -20.01
N PHE A 128 0.13 13.20 -19.69
CA PHE A 128 0.71 11.98 -20.25
C PHE A 128 -0.09 10.72 -19.87
N LEU A 129 -0.59 10.65 -18.64
CA LEU A 129 -1.48 9.58 -18.18
C LEU A 129 -2.78 9.51 -19.01
N GLY A 130 -3.41 10.66 -19.28
CA GLY A 130 -4.60 10.75 -20.12
C GLY A 130 -4.33 10.38 -21.58
N PHE A 131 -3.15 10.73 -22.09
CA PHE A 131 -2.72 10.42 -23.45
C PHE A 131 -2.44 8.94 -23.68
N LEU A 132 -1.90 8.24 -22.67
CA LEU A 132 -1.53 6.82 -22.80
C LEU A 132 -2.73 5.92 -23.10
N SER A 133 -3.84 6.06 -22.40
CA SER A 133 -5.08 5.31 -22.68
C SER A 133 -6.20 5.72 -21.72
N PRO A 134 -7.46 5.76 -22.20
CA PRO A 134 -8.63 5.94 -21.34
C PRO A 134 -8.72 4.92 -20.20
N ARG A 135 -8.23 3.68 -20.43
CA ARG A 135 -8.21 2.62 -19.42
C ARG A 135 -7.34 2.97 -18.19
N TYR A 136 -6.22 3.67 -18.39
CA TYR A 136 -5.37 4.12 -17.27
C TYR A 136 -6.04 5.25 -16.49
N TRP A 137 -6.79 6.11 -17.18
CA TRP A 137 -7.56 7.16 -16.54
C TRP A 137 -8.59 6.63 -15.55
N ASP A 138 -9.38 5.62 -15.96
CA ASP A 138 -10.34 4.95 -15.06
C ASP A 138 -9.65 4.34 -13.83
N LYS A 139 -8.50 3.70 -14.02
CA LYS A 139 -7.73 3.14 -12.90
C LYS A 139 -7.21 4.22 -11.95
N CYS A 140 -6.78 5.37 -12.46
CA CYS A 140 -6.39 6.52 -11.65
C CYS A 140 -7.54 7.05 -10.82
N ILE A 141 -8.75 7.18 -11.40
CA ILE A 141 -9.95 7.60 -10.68
C ILE A 141 -10.27 6.61 -9.56
N MET A 142 -10.27 5.31 -9.85
CA MET A 142 -10.51 4.28 -8.84
C MET A 142 -9.51 4.37 -7.69
N THR A 143 -8.23 4.47 -7.98
CA THR A 143 -7.16 4.56 -6.98
C THR A 143 -7.27 5.84 -6.16
N THR A 144 -7.52 6.98 -6.82
CA THR A 144 -7.72 8.27 -6.14
C THR A 144 -8.90 8.21 -5.19
N THR A 145 -10.02 7.61 -5.62
CA THR A 145 -11.21 7.45 -4.79
C THR A 145 -10.90 6.63 -3.53
N ILE A 146 -10.20 5.51 -3.67
CA ILE A 146 -9.80 4.65 -2.54
C ILE A 146 -8.91 5.43 -1.56
N VAL A 147 -7.92 6.17 -2.07
CA VAL A 147 -6.99 6.94 -1.25
C VAL A 147 -7.71 8.06 -0.50
N VAL A 148 -8.58 8.82 -1.18
CA VAL A 148 -9.33 9.93 -0.56
C VAL A 148 -10.25 9.42 0.54
N ILE A 149 -10.99 8.32 0.32
CA ILE A 149 -11.86 7.74 1.33
C ILE A 149 -11.03 7.22 2.52
N GLY A 150 -9.92 6.52 2.25
CA GLY A 150 -9.02 6.05 3.30
C GLY A 150 -8.45 7.20 4.14
N MET A 151 -8.06 8.31 3.52
CA MET A 151 -7.59 9.51 4.22
C MET A 151 -8.72 10.16 5.05
N LEU A 152 -9.92 10.28 4.51
CA LEU A 152 -11.06 10.84 5.26
C LEU A 152 -11.37 10.00 6.50
N LEU A 153 -11.35 8.67 6.38
CA LEU A 153 -11.50 7.78 7.52
C LEU A 153 -10.38 7.99 8.56
N CYS A 154 -9.14 8.13 8.10
CA CYS A 154 -8.02 8.44 9.00
C CYS A 154 -8.24 9.76 9.76
N LEU A 155 -8.69 10.82 9.09
CA LEU A 155 -8.96 12.09 9.73
C LEU A 155 -10.10 11.98 10.76
N VAL A 156 -11.20 11.35 10.38
CA VAL A 156 -12.39 11.21 11.26
C VAL A 156 -12.09 10.39 12.51
N ILE A 157 -11.29 9.34 12.41
CA ILE A 157 -10.98 8.43 13.52
C ILE A 157 -9.66 8.82 14.19
N GLY A 158 -8.63 9.18 13.43
CA GLY A 158 -7.29 9.47 13.93
C GLY A 158 -7.23 10.75 14.74
N ILE A 159 -7.91 11.84 14.32
CA ILE A 159 -7.91 13.09 15.07
C ILE A 159 -8.51 12.91 16.48
N PRO A 160 -9.69 12.31 16.67
CA PRO A 160 -10.21 12.06 18.03
C PRO A 160 -9.28 11.19 18.88
N ILE A 161 -8.70 10.14 18.30
CA ILE A 161 -7.73 9.27 18.99
C ILE A 161 -6.49 10.07 19.38
N GLY A 162 -5.93 10.88 18.48
CA GLY A 162 -4.79 11.74 18.75
C GLY A 162 -5.06 12.74 19.90
N ILE A 163 -6.24 13.37 19.91
CA ILE A 163 -6.67 14.27 21.00
C ILE A 163 -6.79 13.50 22.33
N MET A 164 -7.32 12.29 22.31
CA MET A 164 -7.41 11.45 23.52
C MET A 164 -6.02 11.10 24.05
N MET A 165 -5.09 10.75 23.19
CA MET A 165 -3.70 10.46 23.54
C MET A 165 -2.96 11.69 24.08
N ALA A 166 -3.23 12.88 23.53
CA ALA A 166 -2.67 14.13 24.00
C ALA A 166 -3.14 14.49 25.41
N ARG A 167 -4.41 14.19 25.73
CA ARG A 167 -5.01 14.50 27.02
C ARG A 167 -4.76 13.45 28.11
N ASN A 168 -4.52 12.20 27.76
CA ASN A 168 -4.40 11.10 28.72
C ASN A 168 -3.14 10.27 28.49
N LYS A 169 -2.16 10.40 29.40
CA LYS A 169 -0.90 9.65 29.37
C LYS A 169 -1.10 8.12 29.41
N LYS A 170 -2.14 7.62 30.09
CA LYS A 170 -2.42 6.17 30.13
C LYS A 170 -2.86 5.65 28.77
N VAL A 171 -3.75 6.38 28.10
CA VAL A 171 -4.19 6.05 26.73
C VAL A 171 -3.03 6.11 25.76
N ARG A 172 -2.21 7.14 25.85
CA ARG A 172 -1.00 7.29 25.03
C ARG A 172 -0.05 6.10 25.19
N ASN A 173 0.29 5.75 26.43
CA ASN A 173 1.25 4.65 26.70
C ASN A 173 0.69 3.28 26.27
N ALA A 174 -0.62 3.09 26.24
CA ALA A 174 -1.25 1.86 25.79
C ALA A 174 -1.33 1.78 24.25
N LEU A 175 -1.61 2.90 23.57
CA LEU A 175 -1.79 2.94 22.11
C LEU A 175 -0.49 3.09 21.34
N LEU A 176 0.52 3.79 21.88
CA LEU A 176 1.80 4.00 21.20
C LEU A 176 2.43 2.71 20.68
N PRO A 177 2.60 1.63 21.48
CA PRO A 177 3.21 0.40 20.97
C PRO A 177 2.41 -0.25 19.84
N VAL A 178 1.07 -0.12 19.87
CA VAL A 178 0.20 -0.64 18.80
C VAL A 178 0.39 0.16 17.52
N LEU A 179 0.43 1.49 17.63
CA LEU A 179 0.65 2.38 16.49
C LEU A 179 2.04 2.17 15.89
N ASP A 180 3.07 1.98 16.72
CA ASP A 180 4.44 1.69 16.26
C ASP A 180 4.51 0.36 15.49
N LEU A 181 3.83 -0.68 16.00
CA LEU A 181 3.72 -1.95 15.28
C LEU A 181 2.99 -1.78 13.94
N MET A 182 1.91 -0.98 13.91
CA MET A 182 1.18 -0.72 12.67
C MET A 182 2.04 -0.01 11.61
N GLN A 183 3.03 0.78 12.00
CA GLN A 183 3.95 1.45 11.06
C GLN A 183 5.05 0.52 10.53
N THR A 184 5.47 -0.45 11.33
CA THR A 184 6.58 -1.36 10.94
C THR A 184 6.14 -2.45 9.97
N ILE A 185 4.86 -2.83 10.00
CA ILE A 185 4.31 -3.87 9.14
C ILE A 185 4.03 -3.30 7.74
N PRO A 186 4.52 -3.95 6.66
CA PRO A 186 4.24 -3.51 5.30
C PRO A 186 2.74 -3.44 4.99
N SER A 187 2.31 -2.42 4.25
CA SER A 187 0.90 -2.14 3.95
C SER A 187 0.14 -3.31 3.31
N PHE A 188 0.79 -4.12 2.49
CA PHE A 188 0.15 -5.27 1.85
C PHE A 188 -0.19 -6.40 2.85
N CYS A 189 0.50 -6.46 4.01
CA CYS A 189 0.15 -7.43 5.06
C CYS A 189 -1.24 -7.16 5.65
N TYR A 190 -1.70 -5.90 5.66
CA TYR A 190 -3.05 -5.54 6.11
C TYR A 190 -4.13 -5.85 5.06
N LEU A 191 -3.73 -5.98 3.79
CA LEU A 191 -4.66 -6.32 2.73
C LEU A 191 -5.20 -7.76 2.88
N ILE A 192 -4.37 -8.69 3.37
CA ILE A 192 -4.77 -10.09 3.56
C ILE A 192 -5.94 -10.22 4.55
N PRO A 193 -5.81 -9.76 5.83
CA PRO A 193 -6.95 -9.78 6.74
C PRO A 193 -8.12 -8.91 6.26
N GLY A 194 -7.85 -7.81 5.54
CA GLY A 194 -8.89 -7.02 4.91
C GLY A 194 -9.71 -7.80 3.89
N ILE A 195 -9.06 -8.59 3.05
CA ILE A 195 -9.75 -9.46 2.06
C ILE A 195 -10.53 -10.57 2.77
N LEU A 196 -10.00 -11.15 3.83
CA LEU A 196 -10.69 -12.19 4.60
C LEU A 196 -11.97 -11.66 5.27
N LEU A 197 -11.97 -10.41 5.74
CA LEU A 197 -13.10 -9.81 6.46
C LEU A 197 -14.14 -9.17 5.52
N PHE A 198 -13.69 -8.51 4.44
CA PHE A 198 -14.55 -7.68 3.57
C PHE A 198 -14.70 -8.24 2.15
N GLY A 199 -14.04 -9.36 1.83
CA GLY A 199 -14.02 -9.91 0.48
C GLY A 199 -13.08 -9.16 -0.46
N LEU A 200 -13.07 -9.53 -1.75
CA LEU A 200 -12.27 -8.88 -2.78
C LEU A 200 -12.93 -7.56 -3.22
N GLY A 201 -12.15 -6.46 -3.28
CA GLY A 201 -12.69 -5.19 -3.79
C GLY A 201 -11.97 -3.95 -3.29
N ALA A 202 -12.67 -2.80 -3.34
CA ALA A 202 -12.14 -1.51 -2.91
C ALA A 202 -12.05 -1.38 -1.38
N VAL A 203 -12.95 -2.03 -0.64
CA VAL A 203 -13.02 -1.89 0.82
C VAL A 203 -11.79 -2.42 1.55
N PRO A 204 -11.22 -3.61 1.22
CA PRO A 204 -9.94 -4.04 1.78
C PRO A 204 -8.80 -3.06 1.54
N ALA A 205 -8.76 -2.43 0.37
CA ALA A 205 -7.73 -1.43 0.05
C ALA A 205 -7.92 -0.14 0.87
N ILE A 206 -9.16 0.31 1.06
CA ILE A 206 -9.50 1.43 1.96
C ILE A 206 -9.08 1.10 3.40
N PHE A 207 -9.36 -0.11 3.86
CA PHE A 207 -8.97 -0.61 5.18
C PHE A 207 -7.45 -0.61 5.36
N ALA A 208 -6.71 -1.13 4.39
CA ALA A 208 -5.25 -1.15 4.42
C ALA A 208 -4.65 0.27 4.49
N ILE A 209 -5.19 1.22 3.71
CA ILE A 209 -4.77 2.63 3.76
C ILE A 209 -5.09 3.25 5.11
N PHE A 210 -6.28 2.98 5.65
CA PHE A 210 -6.67 3.46 6.98
C PHE A 210 -5.70 2.99 8.06
N VAL A 211 -5.42 1.68 8.13
CA VAL A 211 -4.52 1.10 9.12
C VAL A 211 -3.10 1.67 9.00
N MET A 212 -2.59 1.83 7.78
CA MET A 212 -1.25 2.34 7.53
C MET A 212 -1.12 3.84 7.85
N ARG A 213 -2.16 4.64 7.61
CA ARG A 213 -2.10 6.10 7.75
C ARG A 213 -2.53 6.63 9.11
N CYS A 214 -3.37 5.88 9.83
CA CYS A 214 -3.88 6.28 11.14
C CYS A 214 -2.76 6.60 12.16
N PRO A 215 -1.62 5.88 12.23
CA PRO A 215 -0.54 6.19 13.16
C PRO A 215 0.22 7.49 12.87
N HIS A 216 0.09 8.05 11.66
CA HIS A 216 0.81 9.26 11.23
C HIS A 216 0.03 10.56 11.52
N LEU A 217 -1.16 10.48 12.07
CA LEU A 217 -2.01 11.61 12.48
C LEU A 217 -1.94 11.87 13.98
#